data_a05cbea36635221b7d846c1c9e9348e2
#
_entry.id   a05cbea36635221b7d846c1c9e9348e2
#
_cell.length_a   1.000
_cell.length_b   1.000
_cell.length_c   1.000
_cell.angle_alpha   90.00
_cell.angle_beta   90.00
_cell.angle_gamma   90.00
#
_symmetry.space_group_name_H-M   'P 1'
#
loop_
_entity.id
_entity.type
_entity.pdbx_description
1 polymer ?
#
loop_
_entity_poly.entity_id
_entity_poly.type
_entity_poly.pdbx_seq_one_letter_code
_entity_poly.pdbx_strand_id
1 'polypeptide(L)'
;MNWMQVEKYLQRDDRVVLPLGSTEQHAYLSLATDSILAERVAVEAAEPLEVPVLPVLAYGLTPYFAAFPGSPSVKRDTYLSFVGELLESLRGQGFRRFLLVNGHGGNKPIEALAGPHVVVHDWWDAPQTQAVVRAIDPDASHASWTENFPWTRLAGVALPEGTKPRTERISDDPVQVRARVGEGSFGGYWERPDEDLMRVWHAGVQETRQVLAGLK
;
A
#
# COMPACT_ATOMS: atom_id res chain seq x y z
N MET A 1 -4.80 17.75 -10.82
CA MET A 1 -5.61 19.02 -10.77
C MET A 1 -4.73 20.15 -10.29
N ASN A 2 -5.01 21.40 -10.75
CA ASN A 2 -4.48 22.59 -10.10
C ASN A 2 -5.46 23.08 -9.00
N TRP A 3 -5.07 24.09 -8.20
CA TRP A 3 -5.89 24.54 -7.08
C TRP A 3 -7.28 25.08 -7.47
N MET A 4 -7.41 25.71 -8.64
CA MET A 4 -8.70 26.20 -9.14
C MET A 4 -9.65 25.05 -9.53
N GLN A 5 -9.10 23.97 -10.04
CA GLN A 5 -9.88 22.75 -10.32
C GLN A 5 -10.33 22.07 -9.04
N VAL A 6 -9.50 22.09 -7.99
CA VAL A 6 -9.86 21.58 -6.65
C VAL A 6 -10.97 22.43 -6.04
N GLU A 7 -10.88 23.76 -6.11
CA GLU A 7 -11.93 24.66 -5.64
C GLU A 7 -13.29 24.40 -6.33
N LYS A 8 -13.26 24.19 -7.65
CA LYS A 8 -14.46 23.80 -8.40
C LYS A 8 -14.97 22.40 -8.03
N TYR A 9 -14.06 21.46 -7.77
CA TYR A 9 -14.43 20.11 -7.33
C TYR A 9 -15.15 20.16 -5.98
N LEU A 10 -14.67 20.93 -5.02
CA LEU A 10 -15.24 21.07 -3.69
C LEU A 10 -16.66 21.69 -3.68
N GLN A 11 -17.14 22.24 -4.78
CA GLN A 11 -18.53 22.68 -4.92
C GLN A 11 -19.51 21.51 -5.13
N ARG A 12 -19.01 20.32 -5.50
CA ARG A 12 -19.84 19.14 -5.82
C ARG A 12 -19.54 17.90 -4.97
N ASP A 13 -18.29 17.79 -4.48
CA ASP A 13 -17.83 16.62 -3.73
C ASP A 13 -16.71 17.05 -2.77
N ASP A 14 -16.61 16.40 -1.62
CA ASP A 14 -15.65 16.71 -0.58
C ASP A 14 -14.74 15.52 -0.22
N ARG A 15 -14.78 14.45 -1.04
CA ARG A 15 -13.92 13.28 -0.88
C ARG A 15 -12.51 13.56 -1.39
N VAL A 16 -11.53 12.90 -0.78
CA VAL A 16 -10.15 12.86 -1.26
C VAL A 16 -9.49 11.54 -0.88
N VAL A 17 -8.57 11.08 -1.72
CA VAL A 17 -7.80 9.86 -1.47
C VAL A 17 -6.36 10.23 -1.13
N LEU A 18 -5.82 9.64 -0.07
CA LEU A 18 -4.42 9.73 0.32
C LEU A 18 -3.78 8.33 0.30
N PRO A 19 -2.93 8.03 -0.69
CA PRO A 19 -2.18 6.78 -0.72
C PRO A 19 -1.08 6.79 0.35
N LEU A 20 -0.95 5.68 1.07
CA LEU A 20 0.06 5.45 2.11
C LEU A 20 0.92 4.27 1.70
N GLY A 21 2.18 4.51 1.41
CA GLY A 21 3.17 3.50 1.08
C GLY A 21 4.26 3.36 2.13
N SER A 22 5.35 2.76 1.73
CA SER A 22 6.62 2.76 2.44
C SER A 22 7.78 2.79 1.43
N THR A 23 8.98 2.96 1.96
CA THR A 23 10.24 2.67 1.28
C THR A 23 10.92 1.60 2.11
N GLU A 24 10.86 0.35 1.68
CA GLU A 24 11.42 -0.79 2.42
C GLU A 24 11.89 -1.91 1.50
N GLN A 25 12.65 -2.83 2.05
CA GLN A 25 13.09 -4.01 1.33
C GLN A 25 11.89 -4.83 0.81
N HIS A 26 11.95 -5.25 -0.45
CA HIS A 26 11.00 -6.14 -1.13
C HIS A 26 11.77 -7.21 -1.92
N ALA A 27 12.76 -7.82 -1.29
CA ALA A 27 13.64 -8.82 -1.90
C ALA A 27 14.20 -8.32 -3.25
N TYR A 28 13.75 -8.86 -4.35
CA TYR A 28 14.22 -8.54 -5.71
C TYR A 28 13.45 -7.40 -6.40
N LEU A 29 12.42 -6.86 -5.74
CA LEU A 29 11.59 -5.78 -6.26
C LEU A 29 12.10 -4.40 -5.81
N SER A 30 11.47 -3.36 -6.33
CA SER A 30 11.77 -1.99 -5.95
C SER A 30 11.58 -1.74 -4.45
N LEU A 31 12.45 -0.96 -3.82
CA LEU A 31 12.24 -0.46 -2.45
C LEU A 31 10.96 0.40 -2.33
N ALA A 32 10.47 0.95 -3.44
CA ALA A 32 9.26 1.77 -3.48
C ALA A 32 8.00 0.95 -3.81
N THR A 33 8.04 -0.38 -3.75
CA THR A 33 6.92 -1.27 -4.15
C THR A 33 5.61 -0.85 -3.52
N ASP A 34 5.54 -0.70 -2.20
CA ASP A 34 4.32 -0.28 -1.49
C ASP A 34 3.77 1.06 -1.98
N SER A 35 4.68 2.01 -2.21
CA SER A 35 4.31 3.36 -2.68
C SER A 35 3.78 3.32 -4.10
N ILE A 36 4.44 2.58 -4.99
CA ILE A 36 4.02 2.42 -6.39
C ILE A 36 2.63 1.77 -6.45
N LEU A 37 2.42 0.71 -5.68
CA LEU A 37 1.17 -0.04 -5.68
C LEU A 37 0.02 0.78 -5.06
N ALA A 38 0.24 1.40 -3.89
CA ALA A 38 -0.78 2.22 -3.23
C ALA A 38 -1.22 3.40 -4.11
N GLU A 39 -0.28 4.12 -4.73
CA GLU A 39 -0.60 5.24 -5.62
C GLU A 39 -1.39 4.79 -6.84
N ARG A 40 -0.95 3.73 -7.52
CA ARG A 40 -1.64 3.24 -8.72
C ARG A 40 -3.04 2.73 -8.42
N VAL A 41 -3.22 1.91 -7.37
CA VAL A 41 -4.55 1.43 -6.95
C VAL A 41 -5.46 2.61 -6.65
N ALA A 42 -4.97 3.60 -5.89
CA ALA A 42 -5.74 4.79 -5.54
C ALA A 42 -6.17 5.58 -6.79
N VAL A 43 -5.25 5.82 -7.74
CA VAL A 43 -5.54 6.56 -8.97
C VAL A 43 -6.53 5.80 -9.84
N GLU A 44 -6.30 4.52 -10.11
CA GLU A 44 -7.18 3.72 -10.97
C GLU A 44 -8.58 3.50 -10.36
N ALA A 45 -8.66 3.46 -9.02
CA ALA A 45 -9.95 3.39 -8.32
C ALA A 45 -10.73 4.71 -8.35
N ALA A 46 -10.03 5.83 -8.18
CA ALA A 46 -10.63 7.15 -8.04
C ALA A 46 -10.99 7.82 -9.38
N GLU A 47 -10.25 7.52 -10.46
CA GLU A 47 -10.41 8.15 -11.77
C GLU A 47 -11.86 8.13 -12.30
N PRO A 48 -12.58 6.98 -12.32
CA PRO A 48 -13.97 6.96 -12.82
C PRO A 48 -14.97 7.71 -11.93
N LEU A 49 -14.59 8.00 -10.69
CA LEU A 49 -15.38 8.77 -9.74
C LEU A 49 -15.00 10.25 -9.72
N GLU A 50 -14.00 10.61 -10.50
CA GLU A 50 -13.42 11.96 -10.58
C GLU A 50 -12.98 12.53 -9.21
N VAL A 51 -12.62 11.64 -8.26
CA VAL A 51 -12.15 12.02 -6.92
C VAL A 51 -10.64 12.30 -6.97
N PRO A 52 -10.15 13.43 -6.42
CA PRO A 52 -8.72 13.72 -6.40
C PRO A 52 -7.94 12.74 -5.53
N VAL A 53 -6.77 12.36 -6.03
CA VAL A 53 -5.77 11.57 -5.31
C VAL A 53 -4.58 12.47 -5.02
N LEU A 54 -4.16 12.50 -3.77
CA LEU A 54 -2.97 13.21 -3.32
C LEU A 54 -1.71 12.42 -3.65
N PRO A 55 -0.53 13.05 -3.69
CA PRO A 55 0.74 12.33 -3.80
C PRO A 55 0.90 11.29 -2.69
N VAL A 56 1.50 10.13 -3.02
CA VAL A 56 1.72 9.06 -2.06
C VAL A 56 2.67 9.50 -0.93
N LEU A 57 2.37 9.08 0.30
CA LEU A 57 3.33 9.17 1.41
C LEU A 57 4.24 7.95 1.36
N ALA A 58 5.47 8.15 0.88
CA ALA A 58 6.42 7.09 0.60
C ALA A 58 7.25 6.63 1.82
N TYR A 59 7.07 7.21 2.98
CA TYR A 59 7.79 6.87 4.21
C TYR A 59 6.81 6.51 5.32
N GLY A 60 6.92 5.28 5.82
CA GLY A 60 6.03 4.71 6.81
C GLY A 60 6.77 4.06 7.97
N LEU A 61 6.15 3.05 8.56
CA LEU A 61 6.62 2.33 9.76
C LEU A 61 7.25 0.99 9.38
N THR A 62 8.56 0.97 9.16
CA THR A 62 9.33 -0.22 8.75
C THR A 62 10.44 -0.61 9.74
N PRO A 63 10.24 -0.51 11.07
CA PRO A 63 11.33 -0.67 12.03
C PRO A 63 11.99 -2.05 11.99
N TYR A 64 11.24 -3.09 11.69
CA TYR A 64 11.73 -4.47 11.59
C TYR A 64 12.61 -4.73 10.35
N PHE A 65 12.60 -3.83 9.37
CA PHE A 65 13.48 -3.92 8.20
C PHE A 65 14.68 -2.95 8.26
N ALA A 66 14.95 -2.33 9.41
CA ALA A 66 16.05 -1.39 9.56
C ALA A 66 17.45 -2.00 9.31
N ALA A 67 17.60 -3.34 9.36
CA ALA A 67 18.84 -4.02 9.00
C ALA A 67 19.04 -4.22 7.48
N PHE A 68 18.03 -3.85 6.66
CA PHE A 68 18.13 -3.84 5.19
C PHE A 68 18.41 -2.42 4.70
N PRO A 69 19.57 -2.15 4.09
CA PRO A 69 19.88 -0.81 3.58
C PRO A 69 18.81 -0.30 2.62
N GLY A 70 18.44 0.98 2.78
CA GLY A 70 17.39 1.60 1.97
C GLY A 70 15.97 1.46 2.54
N SER A 71 15.81 0.92 3.76
CA SER A 71 14.52 0.78 4.45
C SER A 71 14.41 1.76 5.64
N PRO A 72 14.23 3.08 5.39
CA PRO A 72 14.08 4.06 6.46
C PRO A 72 12.72 3.92 7.14
N SER A 73 12.68 4.08 8.45
CA SER A 73 11.45 4.09 9.23
C SER A 73 11.31 5.38 10.02
N VAL A 74 10.09 5.92 10.09
CA VAL A 74 9.75 6.98 11.03
C VAL A 74 9.19 6.39 12.32
N LYS A 75 9.13 7.19 13.38
CA LYS A 75 8.46 6.78 14.63
C LYS A 75 6.95 6.81 14.45
N ARG A 76 6.25 5.89 15.15
CA ARG A 76 4.78 5.80 15.12
C ARG A 76 4.11 7.16 15.37
N ASP A 77 4.48 7.86 16.44
CA ASP A 77 3.85 9.12 16.81
C ASP A 77 4.13 10.22 15.78
N THR A 78 5.33 10.26 15.20
CA THR A 78 5.66 11.16 14.09
C THR A 78 4.78 10.90 12.88
N TYR A 79 4.58 9.63 12.52
CA TYR A 79 3.75 9.24 11.39
C TYR A 79 2.28 9.63 11.59
N LEU A 80 1.72 9.29 12.76
CA LEU A 80 0.34 9.62 13.10
C LEU A 80 0.10 11.13 13.17
N SER A 81 1.03 11.88 13.79
CA SER A 81 0.94 13.34 13.85
C SER A 81 0.98 13.95 12.45
N PHE A 82 1.92 13.51 11.60
CA PHE A 82 2.06 14.04 10.25
C PHE A 82 0.80 13.79 9.40
N VAL A 83 0.27 12.57 9.39
CA VAL A 83 -0.97 12.28 8.64
C VAL A 83 -2.15 13.04 9.25
N GLY A 84 -2.25 13.08 10.57
CA GLY A 84 -3.30 13.81 11.27
C GLY A 84 -3.32 15.30 10.92
N GLU A 85 -2.16 15.95 10.90
CA GLU A 85 -2.02 17.37 10.52
C GLU A 85 -2.38 17.60 9.04
N LEU A 86 -2.03 16.68 8.14
CA LEU A 86 -2.45 16.76 6.73
C LEU A 86 -3.98 16.70 6.60
N LEU A 87 -4.63 15.74 7.28
CA LEU A 87 -6.07 15.62 7.25
C LEU A 87 -6.75 16.87 7.81
N GLU A 88 -6.22 17.43 8.90
CA GLU A 88 -6.76 18.65 9.51
C GLU A 88 -6.61 19.86 8.58
N SER A 89 -5.44 20.02 7.95
CA SER A 89 -5.21 21.05 6.95
C SER A 89 -6.19 20.96 5.77
N LEU A 90 -6.42 19.75 5.26
CA LEU A 90 -7.37 19.51 4.17
C LEU A 90 -8.83 19.78 4.59
N ARG A 91 -9.18 19.48 5.86
CA ARG A 91 -10.49 19.86 6.43
C ARG A 91 -10.68 21.36 6.43
N GLY A 92 -9.64 22.13 6.77
CA GLY A 92 -9.64 23.60 6.69
C GLY A 92 -9.90 24.12 5.28
N GLN A 93 -9.55 23.34 4.26
CA GLN A 93 -9.74 23.69 2.85
C GLN A 93 -11.09 23.23 2.25
N GLY A 94 -11.89 22.47 2.99
CA GLY A 94 -13.22 22.05 2.55
C GLY A 94 -13.41 20.54 2.30
N PHE A 95 -12.34 19.75 2.30
CA PHE A 95 -12.46 18.29 2.27
C PHE A 95 -13.08 17.77 3.58
N ARG A 96 -13.92 16.73 3.48
CA ARG A 96 -14.59 16.16 4.65
C ARG A 96 -14.44 14.66 4.75
N ARG A 97 -14.36 13.97 3.61
CA ARG A 97 -14.34 12.50 3.54
C ARG A 97 -13.01 12.03 2.95
N PHE A 98 -12.31 11.18 3.71
CA PHE A 98 -10.95 10.76 3.41
C PHE A 98 -10.88 9.24 3.25
N LEU A 99 -10.32 8.77 2.14
CA LEU A 99 -9.90 7.39 1.98
C LEU A 99 -8.37 7.33 2.07
N LEU A 100 -7.87 6.63 3.08
CA LEU A 100 -6.45 6.31 3.22
C LEU A 100 -6.23 4.94 2.59
N VAL A 101 -5.66 4.89 1.38
CA VAL A 101 -5.34 3.64 0.68
C VAL A 101 -3.96 3.19 1.13
N ASN A 102 -3.93 2.24 2.05
CA ASN A 102 -2.69 1.74 2.61
C ASN A 102 -2.14 0.56 1.78
N GLY A 103 -0.86 0.66 1.40
CA GLY A 103 -0.10 -0.38 0.70
C GLY A 103 0.92 -1.10 1.59
N HIS A 104 1.03 -0.75 2.88
CA HIS A 104 2.10 -1.25 3.75
C HIS A 104 1.59 -1.77 5.09
N GLY A 105 1.88 -3.03 5.40
CA GLY A 105 1.42 -3.68 6.62
C GLY A 105 1.91 -3.03 7.91
N GLY A 106 3.10 -2.42 7.90
CA GLY A 106 3.64 -1.69 9.05
C GLY A 106 2.87 -0.42 9.41
N ASN A 107 2.11 0.14 8.47
CA ASN A 107 1.31 1.34 8.69
C ASN A 107 0.00 1.09 9.44
N LYS A 108 -0.33 -0.15 9.84
CA LYS A 108 -1.58 -0.47 10.57
C LYS A 108 -1.91 0.46 11.76
N PRO A 109 -0.94 1.02 12.51
CA PRO A 109 -1.24 2.02 13.53
C PRO A 109 -2.04 3.23 13.05
N ILE A 110 -2.11 3.50 11.72
CA ILE A 110 -2.93 4.56 11.11
C ILE A 110 -4.43 4.41 11.39
N GLU A 111 -4.88 3.20 11.72
CA GLU A 111 -6.25 2.92 12.17
C GLU A 111 -6.68 3.80 13.36
N ALA A 112 -5.73 4.31 14.13
CA ALA A 112 -6.00 5.27 15.21
C ALA A 112 -6.63 6.60 14.70
N LEU A 113 -6.49 6.91 13.41
CA LEU A 113 -7.11 8.08 12.77
C LEU A 113 -8.46 7.77 12.10
N ALA A 114 -8.85 6.49 12.05
CA ALA A 114 -10.12 6.09 11.44
C ALA A 114 -11.31 6.63 12.22
N GLY A 115 -12.39 6.93 11.51
CA GLY A 115 -13.60 7.49 12.10
C GLY A 115 -14.71 7.63 11.05
N PRO A 116 -15.80 8.32 11.39
CA PRO A 116 -16.98 8.42 10.50
C PRO A 116 -16.67 8.98 9.11
N HIS A 117 -15.60 9.77 8.98
CA HIS A 117 -15.19 10.46 7.75
C HIS A 117 -13.76 10.15 7.31
N VAL A 118 -13.10 9.22 7.97
CA VAL A 118 -11.75 8.75 7.62
C VAL A 118 -11.79 7.22 7.56
N VAL A 119 -11.70 6.67 6.37
CA VAL A 119 -11.64 5.22 6.16
C VAL A 119 -10.21 4.83 5.81
N VAL A 120 -9.67 3.84 6.51
CA VAL A 120 -8.42 3.18 6.18
C VAL A 120 -8.76 1.92 5.39
N HIS A 121 -8.07 1.71 4.29
CA HIS A 121 -8.28 0.57 3.41
C HIS A 121 -6.95 -0.06 3.03
N ASP A 122 -6.67 -1.23 3.59
CA ASP A 122 -5.53 -2.09 3.23
C ASP A 122 -5.89 -2.82 1.93
N TRP A 123 -5.60 -2.21 0.77
CA TRP A 123 -6.06 -2.71 -0.53
C TRP A 123 -5.61 -4.16 -0.81
N TRP A 124 -4.40 -4.51 -0.36
CA TRP A 124 -3.79 -5.82 -0.54
C TRP A 124 -4.38 -6.91 0.39
N ASP A 125 -4.91 -6.51 1.57
CA ASP A 125 -5.52 -7.40 2.58
C ASP A 125 -7.07 -7.42 2.49
N ALA A 126 -7.62 -6.72 1.52
CA ALA A 126 -9.06 -6.61 1.32
C ALA A 126 -9.67 -7.96 0.87
N PRO A 127 -10.91 -8.29 1.30
CA PRO A 127 -11.49 -9.62 1.14
C PRO A 127 -11.53 -10.15 -0.29
N GLN A 128 -11.91 -9.33 -1.29
CA GLN A 128 -11.98 -9.75 -2.69
C GLN A 128 -10.58 -9.96 -3.26
N THR A 129 -9.65 -9.07 -2.95
CA THR A 129 -8.24 -9.17 -3.33
C THR A 129 -7.63 -10.45 -2.78
N GLN A 130 -7.80 -10.70 -1.49
CA GLN A 130 -7.29 -11.89 -0.82
C GLN A 130 -7.95 -13.20 -1.30
N ALA A 131 -9.21 -13.16 -1.71
CA ALA A 131 -9.86 -14.34 -2.31
C ALA A 131 -9.17 -14.78 -3.60
N VAL A 132 -8.78 -13.83 -4.45
CA VAL A 132 -8.02 -14.12 -5.69
C VAL A 132 -6.62 -14.64 -5.37
N VAL A 133 -5.91 -14.00 -4.46
CA VAL A 133 -4.55 -14.41 -4.04
C VAL A 133 -4.57 -15.85 -3.53
N ARG A 134 -5.43 -16.16 -2.57
CA ARG A 134 -5.51 -17.49 -1.94
C ARG A 134 -5.93 -18.61 -2.91
N ALA A 135 -6.69 -18.26 -3.94
CA ALA A 135 -7.07 -19.23 -4.98
C ALA A 135 -5.89 -19.60 -5.88
N ILE A 136 -4.84 -18.77 -5.96
CA ILE A 136 -3.64 -19.00 -6.76
C ILE A 136 -2.51 -19.56 -5.91
N ASP A 137 -2.24 -18.93 -4.76
CA ASP A 137 -1.14 -19.27 -3.86
C ASP A 137 -1.52 -18.92 -2.40
N PRO A 138 -1.89 -19.91 -1.58
CA PRO A 138 -2.24 -19.68 -0.18
C PRO A 138 -1.04 -19.26 0.70
N ASP A 139 0.19 -19.51 0.22
CA ASP A 139 1.43 -19.17 0.93
C ASP A 139 2.00 -17.81 0.54
N ALA A 140 1.36 -17.10 -0.39
CA ALA A 140 1.77 -15.77 -0.83
C ALA A 140 1.88 -14.79 0.35
N SER A 141 2.94 -14.00 0.36
CA SER A 141 3.25 -13.08 1.45
C SER A 141 4.09 -11.89 0.96
N HIS A 142 4.58 -11.08 1.90
CA HIS A 142 5.46 -9.94 1.62
C HIS A 142 6.64 -10.32 0.69
N ALA A 143 6.90 -9.46 -0.29
CA ALA A 143 7.95 -9.60 -1.30
C ALA A 143 7.88 -10.92 -2.10
N SER A 144 6.67 -11.41 -2.36
CA SER A 144 6.40 -12.54 -3.25
C SER A 144 5.81 -12.08 -4.59
N TRP A 145 5.35 -13.02 -5.39
CA TRP A 145 4.73 -12.74 -6.68
C TRP A 145 3.57 -11.75 -6.63
N THR A 146 2.83 -11.66 -5.50
CA THR A 146 1.68 -10.76 -5.34
C THR A 146 2.04 -9.29 -5.42
N GLU A 147 3.33 -8.95 -5.31
CA GLU A 147 3.86 -7.59 -5.43
C GLU A 147 4.76 -7.43 -6.66
N ASN A 148 5.00 -8.52 -7.42
CA ASN A 148 5.87 -8.56 -8.59
C ASN A 148 5.16 -8.12 -9.87
N PHE A 149 4.55 -6.94 -9.83
CA PHE A 149 3.92 -6.33 -11.00
C PHE A 149 4.97 -5.77 -11.98
N PRO A 150 4.63 -5.61 -13.28
CA PRO A 150 5.56 -5.03 -14.26
C PRO A 150 6.17 -3.70 -13.84
N TRP A 151 5.46 -2.92 -13.04
CA TRP A 151 5.89 -1.59 -12.57
C TRP A 151 6.64 -1.59 -11.24
N THR A 152 6.77 -2.73 -10.57
CA THR A 152 7.61 -2.91 -9.36
C THR A 152 8.91 -3.63 -9.64
N ARG A 153 9.05 -4.23 -10.83
CA ARG A 153 10.25 -4.95 -11.30
C ARG A 153 11.39 -3.99 -11.57
N LEU A 154 12.61 -4.49 -11.38
CA LEU A 154 13.84 -3.75 -11.65
C LEU A 154 14.55 -4.35 -12.85
N ALA A 155 14.98 -3.50 -13.78
CA ALA A 155 15.72 -3.94 -14.96
C ALA A 155 17.05 -4.61 -14.55
N GLY A 156 17.33 -5.77 -15.15
CA GLY A 156 18.58 -6.52 -14.92
C GLY A 156 18.61 -7.30 -13.60
N VAL A 157 17.53 -7.34 -12.83
CA VAL A 157 17.39 -8.20 -11.65
C VAL A 157 16.72 -9.50 -12.05
N ALA A 158 17.43 -10.64 -11.87
CA ALA A 158 16.85 -11.97 -12.06
C ALA A 158 16.18 -12.45 -10.79
N LEU A 159 14.99 -13.01 -10.93
CA LEU A 159 14.25 -13.65 -9.84
C LEU A 159 14.70 -15.10 -9.68
N PRO A 160 14.68 -15.68 -8.47
CA PRO A 160 14.83 -17.12 -8.29
C PRO A 160 13.65 -17.88 -8.92
N GLU A 161 13.89 -19.13 -9.29
CA GLU A 161 12.83 -20.02 -9.77
C GLU A 161 12.03 -20.64 -8.62
N GLY A 162 10.77 -20.97 -8.86
CA GLY A 162 9.93 -21.73 -7.96
C GLY A 162 9.34 -20.94 -6.79
N THR A 163 9.37 -21.53 -5.62
CA THR A 163 8.73 -21.01 -4.40
C THR A 163 9.71 -20.93 -3.23
N LYS A 164 9.47 -19.99 -2.34
CA LYS A 164 10.08 -19.95 -1.00
C LYS A 164 9.08 -20.49 0.03
N PRO A 165 9.50 -21.40 0.94
CA PRO A 165 8.67 -21.81 2.06
C PRO A 165 8.27 -20.61 2.92
N ARG A 166 7.02 -20.59 3.40
CA ARG A 166 6.52 -19.52 4.25
C ARG A 166 7.36 -19.39 5.52
N THR A 167 7.75 -18.16 5.81
CA THR A 167 8.54 -17.80 6.99
C THR A 167 7.76 -16.75 7.77
N GLU A 168 7.51 -17.02 9.07
CA GLU A 168 6.86 -16.04 9.92
C GLU A 168 7.89 -15.06 10.50
N ARG A 169 7.44 -13.82 10.72
CA ARG A 169 8.20 -12.85 11.49
C ARG A 169 8.10 -13.21 12.98
N ILE A 170 9.19 -13.72 13.54
CA ILE A 170 9.27 -14.20 14.93
C ILE A 170 9.88 -13.18 15.89
N SER A 171 10.32 -12.01 15.40
CA SER A 171 11.04 -11.00 16.18
C SER A 171 10.75 -9.61 15.63
N ASP A 172 10.87 -8.60 16.50
CA ASP A 172 10.89 -7.20 16.12
C ASP A 172 12.33 -6.64 16.02
N ASP A 173 13.34 -7.44 16.38
CA ASP A 173 14.75 -7.11 16.17
C ASP A 173 15.10 -7.21 14.67
N PRO A 174 15.47 -6.13 14.01
CA PRO A 174 15.73 -6.11 12.58
C PRO A 174 16.90 -7.03 12.15
N VAL A 175 17.87 -7.25 13.02
CA VAL A 175 18.99 -8.15 12.73
C VAL A 175 18.52 -9.62 12.71
N GLN A 176 17.67 -10.00 13.66
CA GLN A 176 17.08 -11.33 13.70
C GLN A 176 16.10 -11.55 12.54
N VAL A 177 15.30 -10.52 12.20
CA VAL A 177 14.41 -10.57 11.03
C VAL A 177 15.23 -10.83 9.77
N ARG A 178 16.29 -10.05 9.53
CA ARG A 178 17.16 -10.23 8.35
C ARG A 178 17.81 -11.61 8.31
N ALA A 179 18.31 -12.09 9.45
CA ALA A 179 18.90 -13.43 9.53
C ALA A 179 17.87 -14.55 9.22
N ARG A 180 16.60 -14.33 9.58
CA ARG A 180 15.50 -15.29 9.37
C ARG A 180 14.98 -15.31 7.93
N VAL A 181 14.73 -14.13 7.34
CA VAL A 181 14.11 -14.03 6.02
C VAL A 181 15.11 -13.98 4.87
N GLY A 182 16.40 -13.77 5.17
CA GLY A 182 17.50 -13.76 4.20
C GLY A 182 17.38 -12.57 3.22
N GLU A 183 16.99 -12.83 1.98
CA GLU A 183 16.82 -11.83 0.93
C GLU A 183 15.61 -10.90 1.14
N GLY A 184 14.68 -11.27 2.03
CA GLY A 184 13.59 -10.38 2.45
C GLY A 184 12.17 -10.88 2.21
N SER A 185 11.94 -11.87 1.34
CA SER A 185 10.60 -12.44 1.14
C SER A 185 10.17 -13.30 2.32
N PHE A 186 8.87 -13.26 2.66
CA PHE A 186 8.28 -14.12 3.69
C PHE A 186 7.69 -15.43 3.12
N GLY A 187 7.82 -15.67 1.81
CA GLY A 187 7.43 -16.92 1.17
C GLY A 187 6.37 -16.76 0.08
N GLY A 188 6.09 -17.86 -0.62
CA GLY A 188 5.27 -17.91 -1.82
C GLY A 188 6.08 -18.05 -3.10
N TYR A 189 5.41 -18.03 -4.25
CA TYR A 189 6.09 -17.99 -5.54
C TYR A 189 6.89 -16.68 -5.69
N TRP A 190 8.02 -16.75 -6.41
CA TRP A 190 8.77 -15.55 -6.79
C TRP A 190 8.11 -14.82 -7.95
N GLU A 191 7.56 -15.60 -8.88
CA GLU A 191 6.94 -15.10 -10.11
C GLU A 191 5.71 -15.91 -10.45
N ARG A 192 4.72 -15.25 -11.05
CA ARG A 192 3.54 -15.85 -11.68
C ARG A 192 3.30 -15.15 -13.02
N PRO A 193 2.55 -15.77 -13.94
CA PRO A 193 2.12 -15.10 -15.16
C PRO A 193 1.45 -13.75 -14.89
N ASP A 194 1.67 -12.76 -15.75
CA ASP A 194 1.09 -11.42 -15.58
C ASP A 194 -0.45 -11.45 -15.53
N GLU A 195 -1.09 -12.46 -16.14
CA GLU A 195 -2.53 -12.66 -16.05
C GLU A 195 -3.01 -12.89 -14.61
N ASP A 196 -2.27 -13.67 -13.82
CA ASP A 196 -2.58 -13.90 -12.40
C ASP A 196 -2.45 -12.60 -11.59
N LEU A 197 -1.36 -11.85 -11.83
CA LEU A 197 -1.13 -10.54 -11.23
C LEU A 197 -2.25 -9.55 -11.57
N MET A 198 -2.65 -9.48 -12.83
CA MET A 198 -3.71 -8.57 -13.27
C MET A 198 -5.08 -8.95 -12.72
N ARG A 199 -5.33 -10.22 -12.42
CA ARG A 199 -6.56 -10.65 -11.70
C ARG A 199 -6.59 -10.10 -10.28
N VAL A 200 -5.46 -10.18 -9.54
CA VAL A 200 -5.32 -9.59 -8.20
C VAL A 200 -5.47 -8.07 -8.28
N TRP A 201 -4.81 -7.44 -9.26
CA TRP A 201 -4.87 -6.00 -9.47
C TRP A 201 -6.30 -5.50 -9.70
N HIS A 202 -7.02 -6.13 -10.63
CA HIS A 202 -8.40 -5.74 -10.93
C HIS A 202 -9.33 -5.90 -9.71
N ALA A 203 -9.15 -6.97 -8.92
CA ALA A 203 -9.92 -7.15 -7.69
C ALA A 203 -9.62 -6.01 -6.69
N GLY A 204 -8.35 -5.70 -6.47
CA GLY A 204 -7.94 -4.64 -5.55
C GLY A 204 -8.43 -3.24 -5.97
N VAL A 205 -8.30 -2.90 -7.26
CA VAL A 205 -8.82 -1.63 -7.79
C VAL A 205 -10.34 -1.54 -7.67
N GLN A 206 -11.05 -2.63 -8.00
CA GLN A 206 -12.52 -2.65 -7.88
C GLN A 206 -12.98 -2.51 -6.43
N GLU A 207 -12.38 -3.24 -5.52
CA GLU A 207 -12.72 -3.19 -4.10
C GLU A 207 -12.42 -1.81 -3.50
N THR A 208 -11.27 -1.22 -3.82
CA THR A 208 -10.91 0.15 -3.41
C THR A 208 -11.91 1.17 -3.95
N ARG A 209 -12.35 1.02 -5.22
CA ARG A 209 -13.38 1.88 -5.81
C ARG A 209 -14.73 1.77 -5.10
N GLN A 210 -15.13 0.56 -4.72
CA GLN A 210 -16.37 0.34 -3.96
C GLN A 210 -16.31 1.02 -2.59
N VAL A 211 -15.19 0.90 -1.88
CA VAL A 211 -14.95 1.60 -0.61
C VAL A 211 -15.04 3.11 -0.79
N LEU A 212 -14.38 3.66 -1.82
CA LEU A 212 -14.42 5.10 -2.11
C LEU A 212 -15.82 5.59 -2.48
N ALA A 213 -16.56 4.83 -3.27
CA ALA A 213 -17.95 5.16 -3.63
C ALA A 213 -18.89 5.11 -2.41
N GLY A 214 -18.59 4.26 -1.43
CA GLY A 214 -19.38 4.08 -0.20
C GLY A 214 -19.09 5.12 0.89
N LEU A 215 -18.11 6.00 0.73
CA LEU A 215 -17.82 7.07 1.69
C LEU A 215 -19.01 8.03 1.83
N LYS A 216 -19.60 8.07 3.03
CA LYS A 216 -20.76 8.90 3.38
C LYS A 216 -20.37 10.13 4.16
#